data_f0f0c39fff2d5bc3719a5491fc5b37ab
#
_entry.id   f0f0c39fff2d5bc3719a5491fc5b37ab
#
_cell.length_a   1.000
_cell.length_b   1.000
_cell.length_c   1.000
_cell.angle_alpha   90.00
_cell.angle_beta   90.00
_cell.angle_gamma   90.00
#
_symmetry.space_group_name_H-M   'P 1'
#
loop_
_entity.id
_entity.type
_entity.pdbx_description
1 polymer ?
#
loop_
_entity_poly.entity_id
_entity_poly.type
_entity_poly.pdbx_seq_one_letter_code
_entity_poly.pdbx_strand_id
1 'polypeptide(L)'
;MATIKPFKGIRPPKNLVEKVESRPYDVLNSEEARAEAGDNEMSLYHIIKPEIDFEPGTSEYDPRVYDKAAENFKKFKDNGWLVQDNEEHYYIYAQTMGNKTQYGIVVGARVEDYMNGTIKKHELTRRDKEEDRMKHVRVNNANIEPVFFAYPDNEKLNALLEKYAKTEPEYDFIAPIDGFGHKFWVISDKEDIDLITNEFAAMPSLYIADGHHRSAAAALVGAEKAKQNPNHTGNEEYNYFMAVCFQASQLTILDYNRVVTDLNGYSSEDFLKALEKNFIVENKGTD
;
A
#
# COMPACT_ATOMS: atom_id res chain seq x y z
N MET A 1 0.51 -22.25 -1.42
CA MET A 1 -0.78 -21.75 -0.96
C MET A 1 -0.52 -20.50 -0.14
N ALA A 2 -1.30 -19.46 -0.33
CA ALA A 2 -1.05 -18.16 0.31
C ALA A 2 -1.38 -18.20 1.81
N THR A 3 -0.51 -17.66 2.64
CA THR A 3 -0.68 -17.61 4.09
C THR A 3 -0.90 -16.16 4.53
N ILE A 4 -2.02 -15.93 5.17
CA ILE A 4 -2.36 -14.64 5.76
C ILE A 4 -2.76 -14.82 7.22
N LYS A 5 -2.73 -13.72 7.99
CA LYS A 5 -3.30 -13.68 9.34
C LYS A 5 -3.99 -12.36 9.65
N PRO A 6 -4.96 -12.35 10.60
CA PRO A 6 -5.44 -11.12 11.20
C PRO A 6 -4.33 -10.49 12.05
N PHE A 7 -4.42 -9.19 12.31
CA PHE A 7 -3.41 -8.45 13.07
C PHE A 7 -4.03 -7.29 13.86
N LYS A 8 -3.29 -6.78 14.84
CA LYS A 8 -3.68 -5.60 15.60
C LYS A 8 -3.29 -4.34 14.85
N GLY A 9 -4.22 -3.80 14.05
CA GLY A 9 -4.00 -2.60 13.26
C GLY A 9 -3.69 -1.38 14.13
N ILE A 10 -2.73 -0.55 13.68
CA ILE A 10 -2.50 0.78 14.24
C ILE A 10 -3.16 1.76 13.28
N ARG A 11 -4.20 2.45 13.75
CA ARG A 11 -5.06 3.27 12.89
C ARG A 11 -5.60 4.50 13.64
N PRO A 12 -6.02 5.57 12.91
CA PRO A 12 -6.57 6.74 13.57
C PRO A 12 -7.94 6.45 14.19
N PRO A 13 -8.31 7.16 15.26
CA PRO A 13 -9.70 7.24 15.71
C PRO A 13 -10.62 7.81 14.61
N LYS A 14 -11.90 7.39 14.61
CA LYS A 14 -12.89 7.77 13.58
C LYS A 14 -12.95 9.28 13.31
N ASN A 15 -12.89 10.09 14.34
CA ASN A 15 -12.95 11.55 14.25
C ASN A 15 -11.66 12.21 13.78
N LEU A 16 -10.58 11.47 13.58
CA LEU A 16 -9.28 11.98 13.14
C LEU A 16 -8.85 11.44 11.77
N VAL A 17 -9.56 10.45 11.21
CA VAL A 17 -9.13 9.75 10.00
C VAL A 17 -8.86 10.70 8.83
N GLU A 18 -9.75 11.68 8.58
CA GLU A 18 -9.59 12.68 7.51
C GLU A 18 -8.39 13.62 7.70
N LYS A 19 -7.90 13.75 8.94
CA LYS A 19 -6.71 14.56 9.24
C LYS A 19 -5.42 13.76 9.14
N VAL A 20 -5.52 12.44 9.32
CA VAL A 20 -4.35 11.54 9.29
C VAL A 20 -4.12 10.97 7.90
N GLU A 21 -5.17 10.77 7.12
CA GLU A 21 -5.06 10.16 5.79
C GLU A 21 -4.06 10.91 4.89
N SER A 22 -3.48 10.17 3.94
CA SER A 22 -2.55 10.72 2.97
C SER A 22 -2.53 9.86 1.70
N ARG A 23 -2.10 10.44 0.60
CA ARG A 23 -1.75 9.68 -0.61
C ARG A 23 -0.48 8.84 -0.38
N PRO A 24 -0.24 7.77 -1.16
CA PRO A 24 1.00 7.00 -1.07
C PRO A 24 2.25 7.87 -1.29
N TYR A 25 3.35 7.51 -0.60
CA TYR A 25 4.59 8.29 -0.58
C TYR A 25 5.23 8.50 -1.96
N ASP A 26 4.97 7.61 -2.91
CA ASP A 26 5.61 7.55 -4.23
C ASP A 26 4.83 8.26 -5.34
N VAL A 27 3.63 8.78 -5.05
CA VAL A 27 2.79 9.52 -6.02
C VAL A 27 3.01 11.04 -5.98
N LEU A 28 3.88 11.53 -5.07
CA LEU A 28 4.15 12.96 -4.91
C LEU A 28 5.61 13.19 -4.48
N ASN A 29 6.15 14.33 -4.85
CA ASN A 29 7.47 14.76 -4.37
C ASN A 29 7.38 15.43 -2.98
N SER A 30 8.54 15.79 -2.42
CA SER A 30 8.62 16.35 -1.05
C SER A 30 7.99 17.76 -0.93
N GLU A 31 8.02 18.56 -2.00
CA GLU A 31 7.41 19.90 -2.01
C GLU A 31 5.87 19.79 -2.06
N GLU A 32 5.35 18.88 -2.86
CA GLU A 32 3.92 18.56 -2.93
C GLU A 32 3.43 18.01 -1.59
N ALA A 33 4.15 17.07 -0.96
CA ALA A 33 3.82 16.52 0.34
C ALA A 33 3.79 17.61 1.44
N ARG A 34 4.77 18.53 1.42
CA ARG A 34 4.81 19.68 2.33
C ARG A 34 3.61 20.60 2.13
N ALA A 35 3.27 20.88 0.88
CA ALA A 35 2.13 21.73 0.54
C ALA A 35 0.79 21.11 0.96
N GLU A 36 0.64 19.79 0.78
CA GLU A 36 -0.57 19.06 1.18
C GLU A 36 -0.68 18.90 2.69
N ALA A 37 0.42 18.64 3.40
CA ALA A 37 0.42 18.61 4.86
C ALA A 37 0.08 19.98 5.46
N GLY A 38 0.58 21.08 4.86
CA GLY A 38 0.35 22.43 5.34
C GLY A 38 0.65 22.56 6.85
N ASP A 39 -0.29 23.11 7.61
CA ASP A 39 -0.20 23.24 9.06
C ASP A 39 -0.80 22.04 9.82
N ASN A 40 -1.14 20.96 9.12
CA ASN A 40 -1.75 19.78 9.73
C ASN A 40 -0.69 18.85 10.34
N GLU A 41 -0.39 19.02 11.62
CA GLU A 41 0.55 18.17 12.37
C GLU A 41 0.16 16.68 12.42
N MET A 42 -1.08 16.32 12.09
CA MET A 42 -1.60 14.95 12.09
C MET A 42 -1.48 14.27 10.73
N SER A 43 -1.04 14.98 9.67
CA SER A 43 -0.87 14.38 8.36
C SER A 43 0.14 13.24 8.41
N LEU A 44 -0.24 12.08 7.86
CA LEU A 44 0.65 10.90 7.82
C LEU A 44 1.94 11.16 7.01
N TYR A 45 1.97 12.21 6.18
CA TYR A 45 3.20 12.61 5.47
C TYR A 45 4.36 12.88 6.42
N HIS A 46 4.14 13.37 7.63
CA HIS A 46 5.20 13.53 8.64
C HIS A 46 5.89 12.21 9.03
N ILE A 47 5.26 11.05 8.75
CA ILE A 47 5.84 9.73 9.00
C ILE A 47 6.39 9.10 7.72
N ILE A 48 5.67 9.20 6.60
CA ILE A 48 6.04 8.51 5.35
C ILE A 48 6.94 9.34 4.44
N LYS A 49 6.94 10.67 4.62
CA LYS A 49 7.80 11.66 3.94
C LYS A 49 8.37 12.68 4.94
N PRO A 50 9.10 12.21 5.98
CA PRO A 50 9.50 13.04 7.11
C PRO A 50 10.50 14.14 6.75
N GLU A 51 11.07 14.14 5.55
CA GLU A 51 11.87 15.24 5.02
C GLU A 51 11.11 16.56 4.92
N ILE A 52 9.77 16.53 4.95
CA ILE A 52 8.94 17.75 4.98
C ILE A 52 9.09 18.55 6.29
N ASP A 53 9.60 17.94 7.35
CA ASP A 53 9.84 18.59 8.66
C ASP A 53 11.19 19.32 8.72
N PHE A 54 11.99 19.26 7.66
CA PHE A 54 13.28 19.93 7.55
C PHE A 54 13.22 21.07 6.53
N GLU A 55 14.32 21.80 6.37
CA GLU A 55 14.44 22.85 5.37
C GLU A 55 14.12 22.35 3.94
N PRO A 56 13.45 23.16 3.11
CA PRO A 56 13.23 22.81 1.72
C PRO A 56 14.50 22.38 0.99
N GLY A 57 14.41 21.32 0.20
CA GLY A 57 15.57 20.73 -0.48
C GLY A 57 16.35 19.70 0.33
N THR A 58 15.94 19.40 1.57
CA THR A 58 16.48 18.26 2.31
C THR A 58 16.18 16.98 1.55
N SER A 59 17.21 16.16 1.33
CA SER A 59 17.06 14.88 0.63
C SER A 59 16.23 13.90 1.43
N GLU A 60 15.32 13.18 0.77
CA GLU A 60 14.56 12.07 1.35
C GLU A 60 15.46 10.96 1.91
N TYR A 61 16.73 10.91 1.49
CA TYR A 61 17.74 9.94 1.95
C TYR A 61 18.68 10.46 3.05
N ASP A 62 18.49 11.68 3.54
CA ASP A 62 19.27 12.21 4.67
C ASP A 62 19.04 11.31 5.91
N PRO A 63 20.12 10.86 6.59
CA PRO A 63 19.98 10.00 7.78
C PRO A 63 19.03 10.52 8.84
N ARG A 64 18.95 11.84 9.03
CA ARG A 64 18.06 12.50 10.01
C ARG A 64 16.58 12.29 9.72
N VAL A 65 16.25 12.07 8.45
CA VAL A 65 14.86 11.85 7.99
C VAL A 65 14.28 10.56 8.59
N TYR A 66 15.09 9.51 8.69
CA TYR A 66 14.66 8.23 9.28
C TYR A 66 14.42 8.34 10.79
N ASP A 67 15.31 9.05 11.51
CA ASP A 67 15.12 9.30 12.95
C ASP A 67 13.86 10.13 13.18
N LYS A 68 13.60 11.10 12.30
CA LYS A 68 12.38 11.92 12.33
C LYS A 68 11.11 11.10 12.08
N ALA A 69 11.14 10.14 11.15
CA ALA A 69 10.03 9.21 10.95
C ALA A 69 9.67 8.47 12.25
N ALA A 70 10.67 7.93 12.94
CA ALA A 70 10.47 7.19 14.18
C ALA A 70 9.96 8.10 15.33
N GLU A 71 10.50 9.32 15.43
CA GLU A 71 10.03 10.35 16.38
C GLU A 71 8.56 10.68 16.13
N ASN A 72 8.20 10.97 14.88
CA ASN A 72 6.83 11.31 14.50
C ASN A 72 5.88 10.13 14.72
N PHE A 73 6.24 8.91 14.35
CA PHE A 73 5.41 7.74 14.60
C PHE A 73 5.15 7.53 16.10
N LYS A 74 6.18 7.76 16.94
CA LYS A 74 6.00 7.75 18.37
C LYS A 74 5.07 8.87 18.84
N LYS A 75 5.26 10.13 18.39
CA LYS A 75 4.41 11.30 18.68
C LYS A 75 2.95 11.02 18.36
N PHE A 76 2.68 10.41 17.19
CA PHE A 76 1.31 10.07 16.76
C PHE A 76 0.63 9.09 17.72
N LYS A 77 1.36 8.08 18.20
CA LYS A 77 0.84 7.12 19.19
C LYS A 77 0.66 7.76 20.56
N ASP A 78 1.63 8.53 21.05
CA ASP A 78 1.58 9.20 22.35
C ASP A 78 0.42 10.20 22.43
N ASN A 79 0.09 10.87 21.33
CA ASN A 79 -1.01 11.84 21.23
C ASN A 79 -2.38 11.17 20.95
N GLY A 80 -2.42 9.86 20.74
CA GLY A 80 -3.65 9.15 20.40
C GLY A 80 -4.17 9.47 18.98
N TRP A 81 -3.32 10.00 18.08
CA TRP A 81 -3.67 10.20 16.68
C TRP A 81 -3.64 8.88 15.90
N LEU A 82 -2.85 7.93 16.39
CA LEU A 82 -2.85 6.53 15.98
C LEU A 82 -3.01 5.65 17.22
N VAL A 83 -3.95 4.71 17.16
CA VAL A 83 -4.26 3.79 18.26
C VAL A 83 -4.18 2.37 17.75
N GLN A 84 -3.56 1.47 18.52
CA GLN A 84 -3.51 0.05 18.18
C GLN A 84 -4.77 -0.66 18.66
N ASP A 85 -5.36 -1.48 17.80
CA ASP A 85 -6.48 -2.34 18.16
C ASP A 85 -6.08 -3.34 19.26
N ASN A 86 -7.00 -3.63 20.18
CA ASN A 86 -6.73 -4.54 21.29
C ASN A 86 -6.70 -6.02 20.86
N GLU A 87 -7.40 -6.36 19.78
CA GLU A 87 -7.54 -7.71 19.24
C GLU A 87 -7.07 -7.77 17.79
N GLU A 88 -6.81 -8.97 17.30
CA GLU A 88 -6.42 -9.22 15.92
C GLU A 88 -7.66 -9.25 15.01
N HIS A 89 -7.63 -8.47 13.93
CA HIS A 89 -8.71 -8.33 12.97
C HIS A 89 -8.19 -8.47 11.54
N TYR A 90 -9.07 -8.84 10.62
CA TYR A 90 -8.99 -8.42 9.24
C TYR A 90 -9.79 -7.13 9.09
N TYR A 91 -9.55 -6.42 7.99
CA TYR A 91 -10.30 -5.21 7.69
C TYR A 91 -10.74 -5.24 6.24
N ILE A 92 -11.84 -4.57 5.94
CA ILE A 92 -12.24 -4.28 4.56
C ILE A 92 -11.97 -2.81 4.30
N TYR A 93 -11.32 -2.54 3.19
CA TYR A 93 -11.10 -1.21 2.67
C TYR A 93 -11.78 -1.08 1.32
N ALA A 94 -12.61 -0.06 1.15
CA ALA A 94 -13.22 0.27 -0.12
C ALA A 94 -12.75 1.64 -0.58
N GLN A 95 -12.34 1.72 -1.85
CA GLN A 95 -11.97 2.97 -2.50
C GLN A 95 -12.92 3.23 -3.67
N THR A 96 -13.44 4.46 -3.71
CA THR A 96 -14.30 4.93 -4.80
C THR A 96 -13.56 5.98 -5.62
N MET A 97 -13.40 5.72 -6.90
CA MET A 97 -12.83 6.65 -7.87
C MET A 97 -13.86 6.87 -8.99
N GLY A 98 -14.38 8.09 -9.09
CA GLY A 98 -15.50 8.40 -9.98
C GLY A 98 -16.76 7.57 -9.63
N ASN A 99 -17.18 6.73 -10.57
CA ASN A 99 -18.36 5.87 -10.41
C ASN A 99 -18.02 4.42 -10.05
N LYS A 100 -16.76 4.11 -9.82
CA LYS A 100 -16.29 2.75 -9.50
C LYS A 100 -15.83 2.66 -8.05
N THR A 101 -16.38 1.69 -7.32
CA THR A 101 -15.91 1.30 -5.98
C THR A 101 -15.29 -0.09 -6.05
N GLN A 102 -14.11 -0.25 -5.51
CA GLN A 102 -13.44 -1.54 -5.35
C GLN A 102 -13.25 -1.85 -3.86
N TYR A 103 -13.43 -3.11 -3.49
CA TYR A 103 -13.37 -3.60 -2.11
C TYR A 103 -12.18 -4.55 -1.96
N GLY A 104 -11.33 -4.28 -0.99
CA GLY A 104 -10.16 -5.11 -0.67
C GLY A 104 -10.18 -5.58 0.78
N ILE A 105 -9.55 -6.72 1.04
CA ILE A 105 -9.36 -7.27 2.38
C ILE A 105 -7.95 -6.93 2.84
N VAL A 106 -7.82 -6.25 3.98
CA VAL A 106 -6.53 -5.90 4.58
C VAL A 106 -6.08 -7.02 5.48
N VAL A 107 -4.88 -7.53 5.24
CA VAL A 107 -4.33 -8.74 5.87
C VAL A 107 -2.86 -8.57 6.25
N GLY A 108 -2.37 -9.38 7.18
CA GLY A 108 -0.97 -9.67 7.33
C GLY A 108 -0.56 -10.79 6.36
N ALA A 109 0.18 -10.46 5.29
CA ALA A 109 0.68 -11.43 4.31
C ALA A 109 2.04 -11.98 4.74
N ARG A 110 2.27 -13.30 4.56
CA ARG A 110 3.47 -13.97 5.07
C ARG A 110 4.72 -13.61 4.26
N VAL A 111 5.79 -13.23 4.96
CA VAL A 111 7.11 -12.94 4.39
C VAL A 111 7.67 -14.12 3.58
N GLU A 112 7.53 -15.34 4.10
CA GLU A 112 8.00 -16.55 3.42
C GLU A 112 7.32 -16.75 2.05
N ASP A 113 6.05 -16.39 1.90
CA ASP A 113 5.31 -16.50 0.64
C ASP A 113 5.84 -15.52 -0.43
N TYR A 114 6.38 -14.37 0.01
CA TYR A 114 7.12 -13.48 -0.87
C TYR A 114 8.47 -14.08 -1.29
N MET A 115 9.20 -14.68 -0.34
CA MET A 115 10.53 -15.23 -0.58
C MET A 115 10.50 -16.48 -1.47
N ASN A 116 9.50 -17.35 -1.32
CA ASN A 116 9.36 -18.60 -2.09
C ASN A 116 8.59 -18.45 -3.41
N GLY A 117 8.08 -17.24 -3.71
CA GLY A 117 7.36 -16.95 -4.96
C GLY A 117 5.88 -17.39 -4.96
N THR A 118 5.28 -17.69 -3.83
CA THR A 118 3.82 -17.82 -3.69
C THR A 118 3.15 -16.46 -3.97
N ILE A 119 3.74 -15.37 -3.50
CA ILE A 119 3.39 -14.00 -3.91
C ILE A 119 4.16 -13.69 -5.20
N LYS A 120 3.43 -13.51 -6.29
CA LYS A 120 3.99 -13.31 -7.65
C LYS A 120 4.38 -11.86 -7.87
N LYS A 121 5.56 -11.69 -8.44
CA LYS A 121 6.16 -10.40 -8.82
C LYS A 121 6.18 -10.27 -10.33
N HIS A 122 6.00 -9.06 -10.85
CA HIS A 122 6.11 -8.77 -12.28
C HIS A 122 7.10 -7.64 -12.57
N GLU A 123 7.71 -7.06 -11.52
CA GLU A 123 8.66 -5.96 -11.61
C GLU A 123 9.92 -6.27 -10.78
N LEU A 124 11.08 -5.82 -11.27
CA LEU A 124 12.33 -5.84 -10.52
C LEU A 124 12.43 -4.58 -9.66
N THR A 125 12.78 -4.77 -8.39
CA THR A 125 12.98 -3.65 -7.47
C THR A 125 14.32 -2.96 -7.71
N ARG A 126 14.33 -1.63 -7.60
CA ARG A 126 15.56 -0.82 -7.58
C ARG A 126 16.16 -0.87 -6.18
N ARG A 127 17.44 -1.18 -6.10
CA ARG A 127 18.15 -1.36 -4.83
C ARG A 127 18.14 -0.12 -3.93
N ASP A 128 18.29 1.07 -4.52
CA ASP A 128 18.26 2.34 -3.80
C ASP A 128 16.90 2.57 -3.10
N LYS A 129 15.80 2.33 -3.80
CA LYS A 129 14.44 2.45 -3.25
C LYS A 129 14.14 1.35 -2.24
N GLU A 130 14.62 0.14 -2.47
CA GLU A 130 14.46 -0.99 -1.54
C GLU A 130 15.17 -0.70 -0.21
N GLU A 131 16.45 -0.27 -0.26
CA GLU A 131 17.22 0.08 0.95
C GLU A 131 16.59 1.24 1.73
N ASP A 132 16.03 2.23 1.03
CA ASP A 132 15.31 3.32 1.64
C ASP A 132 14.08 2.83 2.42
N ARG A 133 13.21 2.06 1.78
CA ARG A 133 12.03 1.50 2.45
C ARG A 133 12.39 0.52 3.57
N MET A 134 13.47 -0.25 3.43
CA MET A 134 13.98 -1.10 4.52
C MET A 134 14.38 -0.28 5.75
N LYS A 135 15.02 0.87 5.57
CA LYS A 135 15.36 1.78 6.69
C LYS A 135 14.08 2.26 7.39
N HIS A 136 13.08 2.71 6.65
CA HIS A 136 11.80 3.11 7.23
C HIS A 136 11.14 1.98 8.05
N VAL A 137 11.09 0.76 7.51
CA VAL A 137 10.54 -0.40 8.25
C VAL A 137 11.35 -0.70 9.52
N ARG A 138 12.69 -0.61 9.46
CA ARG A 138 13.56 -0.87 10.62
C ARG A 138 13.35 0.14 11.74
N VAL A 139 13.38 1.45 11.42
CA VAL A 139 13.32 2.52 12.43
C VAL A 139 11.94 2.62 13.07
N ASN A 140 10.89 2.46 12.28
CA ASN A 140 9.52 2.50 12.78
C ASN A 140 9.11 1.18 13.44
N ASN A 141 9.80 0.08 13.14
CA ASN A 141 9.40 -1.27 13.51
C ASN A 141 7.95 -1.60 13.13
N ALA A 142 7.50 -1.11 11.99
CA ALA A 142 6.14 -1.23 11.50
C ALA A 142 6.08 -1.17 9.96
N ASN A 143 5.05 -1.76 9.38
CA ASN A 143 4.64 -1.55 8.00
C ASN A 143 3.57 -0.45 7.99
N ILE A 144 3.90 0.74 7.52
CA ILE A 144 3.03 1.92 7.65
C ILE A 144 2.05 2.01 6.49
N GLU A 145 2.50 1.74 5.27
CA GLU A 145 1.66 1.74 4.08
C GLU A 145 1.39 0.31 3.61
N PRO A 146 0.13 -0.06 3.33
CA PRO A 146 -0.16 -1.39 2.80
C PRO A 146 0.39 -1.56 1.39
N VAL A 147 0.76 -2.79 1.04
CA VAL A 147 1.00 -3.15 -0.35
C VAL A 147 -0.31 -3.57 -1.00
N PHE A 148 -0.37 -3.46 -2.32
CA PHE A 148 -1.57 -3.76 -3.07
C PHE A 148 -1.42 -5.10 -3.79
N PHE A 149 -2.27 -6.07 -3.44
CA PHE A 149 -2.30 -7.40 -4.06
C PHE A 149 -3.59 -7.64 -4.80
N ALA A 150 -3.48 -8.45 -5.85
CA ALA A 150 -4.60 -9.07 -6.52
C ALA A 150 -4.70 -10.56 -6.15
N TYR A 151 -5.92 -11.10 -6.10
CA TYR A 151 -6.19 -12.53 -5.98
C TYR A 151 -7.26 -12.97 -6.96
N PRO A 152 -7.28 -14.28 -7.37
CA PRO A 152 -8.31 -14.82 -8.23
C PRO A 152 -9.70 -14.67 -7.61
N ASP A 153 -10.69 -14.41 -8.42
CA ASP A 153 -12.07 -14.22 -7.95
C ASP A 153 -12.55 -15.42 -7.10
N ASN A 154 -13.24 -15.09 -6.02
CA ASN A 154 -13.74 -16.06 -5.05
C ASN A 154 -15.16 -15.67 -4.60
N GLU A 155 -16.12 -16.52 -4.90
CA GLU A 155 -17.54 -16.23 -4.63
C GLU A 155 -17.86 -16.04 -3.14
N LYS A 156 -17.19 -16.80 -2.24
CA LYS A 156 -17.44 -16.70 -0.81
C LYS A 156 -16.88 -15.40 -0.24
N LEU A 157 -15.67 -15.00 -0.66
CA LEU A 157 -15.10 -13.71 -0.28
C LEU A 157 -15.91 -12.56 -0.87
N ASN A 158 -16.40 -12.70 -2.10
CA ASN A 158 -17.30 -11.69 -2.67
C ASN A 158 -18.58 -11.53 -1.87
N ALA A 159 -19.24 -12.63 -1.49
CA ALA A 159 -20.42 -12.59 -0.64
C ALA A 159 -20.16 -11.95 0.72
N LEU A 160 -18.97 -12.18 1.29
CA LEU A 160 -18.54 -11.53 2.54
C LEU A 160 -18.38 -10.01 2.35
N LEU A 161 -17.70 -9.57 1.29
CA LEU A 161 -17.54 -8.15 0.97
C LEU A 161 -18.89 -7.47 0.78
N GLU A 162 -19.82 -8.11 0.07
CA GLU A 162 -21.19 -7.61 -0.11
C GLU A 162 -22.01 -7.55 1.19
N LYS A 163 -21.77 -8.51 2.13
CA LYS A 163 -22.36 -8.49 3.47
C LYS A 163 -21.94 -7.22 4.21
N TYR A 164 -20.63 -6.94 4.27
CA TYR A 164 -20.11 -5.77 4.99
C TYR A 164 -20.45 -4.44 4.28
N ALA A 165 -20.46 -4.40 2.97
CA ALA A 165 -20.84 -3.21 2.20
C ALA A 165 -22.27 -2.70 2.51
N LYS A 166 -23.14 -3.55 3.08
CA LYS A 166 -24.51 -3.21 3.52
C LYS A 166 -24.56 -2.73 4.98
N THR A 167 -23.47 -2.77 5.70
CA THR A 167 -23.38 -2.33 7.10
C THR A 167 -22.76 -0.93 7.19
N GLU A 168 -22.93 -0.26 8.32
CA GLU A 168 -22.28 1.02 8.56
C GLU A 168 -20.76 0.82 8.71
N PRO A 169 -19.91 1.55 7.95
CA PRO A 169 -18.47 1.46 8.07
C PRO A 169 -17.95 2.18 9.31
N GLU A 170 -16.78 1.75 9.77
CA GLU A 170 -16.01 2.47 10.79
C GLU A 170 -15.57 3.85 10.29
N TYR A 171 -15.05 3.92 9.04
CA TYR A 171 -14.73 5.16 8.36
C TYR A 171 -15.55 5.29 7.07
N ASP A 172 -16.02 6.50 6.80
CA ASP A 172 -16.68 6.87 5.55
C ASP A 172 -16.41 8.35 5.29
N PHE A 173 -15.53 8.63 4.34
CA PHE A 173 -15.16 10.02 4.00
C PHE A 173 -14.70 10.14 2.55
N ILE A 174 -14.62 11.37 2.08
CA ILE A 174 -14.08 11.73 0.76
C ILE A 174 -12.80 12.52 1.00
N ALA A 175 -11.68 12.02 0.47
CA ALA A 175 -10.40 12.71 0.56
C ALA A 175 -10.47 14.07 -0.13
N PRO A 176 -10.06 15.18 0.55
CA PRO A 176 -10.27 16.52 0.02
C PRO A 176 -9.38 16.86 -1.18
N ILE A 177 -8.25 16.15 -1.34
CA ILE A 177 -7.25 16.46 -2.37
C ILE A 177 -7.62 15.87 -3.73
N ASP A 178 -7.99 14.59 -3.77
CA ASP A 178 -8.25 13.84 -5.01
C ASP A 178 -9.73 13.53 -5.23
N GLY A 179 -10.57 13.75 -4.23
CA GLY A 179 -12.00 13.48 -4.29
C GLY A 179 -12.35 11.99 -4.23
N PHE A 180 -11.41 11.13 -3.84
CA PHE A 180 -11.68 9.71 -3.70
C PHE A 180 -12.47 9.43 -2.43
N GLY A 181 -13.42 8.51 -2.55
CA GLY A 181 -14.19 8.02 -1.41
C GLY A 181 -13.46 6.85 -0.73
N HIS A 182 -13.44 6.88 0.59
CA HIS A 182 -12.81 5.85 1.42
C HIS A 182 -13.79 5.32 2.44
N LYS A 183 -13.95 3.98 2.46
CA LYS A 183 -14.72 3.29 3.50
C LYS A 183 -13.91 2.18 4.12
N PHE A 184 -14.14 1.93 5.40
CA PHE A 184 -13.36 0.95 6.15
C PHE A 184 -14.23 0.22 7.16
N TRP A 185 -14.09 -1.10 7.27
CA TRP A 185 -14.78 -1.94 8.24
C TRP A 185 -13.77 -2.80 9.00
N VAL A 186 -14.05 -3.02 10.27
CA VAL A 186 -13.30 -3.96 11.12
C VAL A 186 -14.02 -5.29 11.12
N ILE A 187 -13.32 -6.37 10.78
CA ILE A 187 -13.86 -7.74 10.81
C ILE A 187 -13.40 -8.39 12.11
N SER A 188 -14.31 -8.47 13.08
CA SER A 188 -14.07 -9.09 14.38
C SER A 188 -14.84 -10.39 14.59
N ASP A 189 -15.81 -10.69 13.71
CA ASP A 189 -16.56 -11.93 13.78
C ASP A 189 -15.66 -13.14 13.47
N LYS A 190 -15.65 -14.12 14.36
CA LYS A 190 -14.74 -15.28 14.27
C LYS A 190 -15.04 -16.13 13.03
N GLU A 191 -16.29 -16.31 12.65
CA GLU A 191 -16.65 -17.13 11.50
C GLU A 191 -16.17 -16.47 10.20
N ASP A 192 -16.29 -15.13 10.11
CA ASP A 192 -15.80 -14.34 8.98
C ASP A 192 -14.25 -14.36 8.92
N ILE A 193 -13.55 -14.26 10.07
CA ILE A 193 -12.08 -14.37 10.15
C ILE A 193 -11.63 -15.77 9.69
N ASP A 194 -12.28 -16.82 10.17
CA ASP A 194 -11.96 -18.21 9.80
C ASP A 194 -12.25 -18.43 8.29
N LEU A 195 -13.34 -17.88 7.75
CA LEU A 195 -13.65 -17.92 6.33
C LEU A 195 -12.56 -17.29 5.49
N ILE A 196 -12.15 -16.05 5.78
CA ILE A 196 -11.10 -15.34 5.06
C ILE A 196 -9.81 -16.15 5.07
N THR A 197 -9.38 -16.59 6.27
CA THR A 197 -8.14 -17.36 6.43
C THR A 197 -8.15 -18.64 5.60
N ASN A 198 -9.27 -19.39 5.62
CA ASN A 198 -9.39 -20.65 4.89
C ASN A 198 -9.45 -20.44 3.37
N GLU A 199 -10.18 -19.44 2.88
CA GLU A 199 -10.26 -19.17 1.45
C GLU A 199 -8.90 -18.71 0.88
N PHE A 200 -8.15 -17.86 1.60
CA PHE A 200 -6.79 -17.51 1.18
C PHE A 200 -5.83 -18.69 1.24
N ALA A 201 -5.94 -19.54 2.26
CA ALA A 201 -5.14 -20.76 2.35
C ALA A 201 -5.41 -21.74 1.20
N ALA A 202 -6.56 -21.68 0.55
CA ALA A 202 -6.87 -22.47 -0.65
C ALA A 202 -6.28 -21.88 -1.95
N MET A 203 -5.86 -20.60 -1.95
CA MET A 203 -5.34 -19.92 -3.13
C MET A 203 -3.89 -20.36 -3.40
N PRO A 204 -3.54 -20.70 -4.65
CA PRO A 204 -2.19 -21.12 -4.99
C PRO A 204 -1.19 -19.95 -4.96
N SER A 205 -1.63 -18.73 -5.21
CA SER A 205 -0.78 -17.53 -5.30
C SER A 205 -1.57 -16.26 -5.07
N LEU A 206 -0.86 -15.21 -4.61
CA LEU A 206 -1.26 -13.81 -4.67
C LEU A 206 -0.37 -13.10 -5.68
N TYR A 207 -0.80 -11.94 -6.17
CA TYR A 207 -0.11 -11.20 -7.22
C TYR A 207 0.10 -9.75 -6.75
N ILE A 208 1.32 -9.25 -6.77
CA ILE A 208 1.57 -7.84 -6.46
C ILE A 208 1.00 -7.01 -7.61
N ALA A 209 0.05 -6.14 -7.32
CA ALA A 209 -0.47 -5.16 -8.26
C ALA A 209 0.31 -3.85 -8.15
N ASP A 210 0.65 -3.43 -6.92
CA ASP A 210 1.50 -2.28 -6.63
C ASP A 210 2.27 -2.46 -5.31
N GLY A 211 3.36 -1.69 -5.12
CA GLY A 211 4.17 -1.72 -3.91
C GLY A 211 5.27 -2.78 -3.92
N HIS A 212 5.91 -3.05 -5.07
CA HIS A 212 7.02 -4.00 -5.17
C HIS A 212 8.17 -3.67 -4.21
N HIS A 213 8.56 -2.38 -4.11
CA HIS A 213 9.62 -1.95 -3.19
C HIS A 213 9.21 -2.10 -1.72
N ARG A 214 7.96 -1.77 -1.37
CA ARG A 214 7.41 -1.97 -0.02
C ARG A 214 7.35 -3.45 0.36
N SER A 215 6.90 -4.31 -0.56
CA SER A 215 6.86 -5.77 -0.36
C SER A 215 8.27 -6.35 -0.15
N ALA A 216 9.24 -5.95 -1.00
CA ALA A 216 10.64 -6.38 -0.88
C ALA A 216 11.23 -5.93 0.47
N ALA A 217 11.09 -4.66 0.82
CA ALA A 217 11.61 -4.10 2.05
C ALA A 217 11.06 -4.81 3.31
N ALA A 218 9.76 -5.01 3.36
CA ALA A 218 9.11 -5.71 4.47
C ALA A 218 9.60 -7.16 4.60
N ALA A 219 9.70 -7.88 3.47
CA ALA A 219 10.15 -9.26 3.45
C ALA A 219 11.62 -9.40 3.88
N LEU A 220 12.49 -8.53 3.38
CA LEU A 220 13.92 -8.55 3.72
C LEU A 220 14.16 -8.20 5.19
N VAL A 221 13.50 -7.15 5.70
CA VAL A 221 13.61 -6.79 7.13
C VAL A 221 13.01 -7.87 8.03
N GLY A 222 11.91 -8.51 7.63
CA GLY A 222 11.36 -9.65 8.35
C GLY A 222 12.34 -10.82 8.42
N ALA A 223 12.98 -11.16 7.30
CA ALA A 223 14.01 -12.20 7.24
C ALA A 223 15.27 -11.85 8.08
N GLU A 224 15.69 -10.58 8.11
CA GLU A 224 16.77 -10.11 8.98
C GLU A 224 16.43 -10.32 10.46
N LYS A 225 15.24 -9.90 10.89
CA LYS A 225 14.76 -10.08 12.27
C LYS A 225 14.64 -11.53 12.66
N ALA A 226 14.18 -12.39 11.78
CA ALA A 226 14.13 -13.83 12.01
C ALA A 226 15.53 -14.43 12.28
N LYS A 227 16.54 -14.02 11.50
CA LYS A 227 17.94 -14.44 11.71
C LYS A 227 18.54 -13.93 13.01
N GLN A 228 18.14 -12.74 13.47
CA GLN A 228 18.64 -12.12 14.68
C GLN A 228 17.97 -12.62 15.95
N ASN A 229 16.80 -13.25 15.83
CA ASN A 229 16.05 -13.76 16.96
C ASN A 229 16.41 -15.24 17.24
N PRO A 230 17.19 -15.56 18.30
CA PRO A 230 17.53 -16.93 18.64
C PRO A 230 16.33 -17.77 19.07
N ASN A 231 15.22 -17.13 19.43
CA ASN A 231 13.97 -17.78 19.83
C ASN A 231 12.89 -17.69 18.73
N HIS A 232 13.31 -17.56 17.46
CA HIS A 232 12.38 -17.46 16.33
C HIS A 232 11.50 -18.71 16.23
N THR A 233 10.18 -18.50 16.20
CA THR A 233 9.17 -19.56 16.13
C THR A 233 8.42 -19.60 14.79
N GLY A 234 8.49 -18.51 14.02
CA GLY A 234 7.72 -18.29 12.79
C GLY A 234 6.37 -17.57 13.01
N ASN A 235 5.98 -17.32 14.26
CA ASN A 235 4.70 -16.68 14.60
C ASN A 235 4.82 -15.19 14.93
N GLU A 236 6.05 -14.66 14.96
CA GLU A 236 6.30 -13.27 15.30
C GLU A 236 5.76 -12.33 14.21
N GLU A 237 5.36 -11.10 14.60
CA GLU A 237 4.75 -10.11 13.72
C GLU A 237 5.62 -9.74 12.51
N TYR A 238 6.95 -9.73 12.67
CA TYR A 238 7.86 -9.45 11.56
C TYR A 238 7.87 -10.52 10.44
N ASN A 239 7.21 -11.67 10.65
CA ASN A 239 7.01 -12.67 9.59
C ASN A 239 5.84 -12.34 8.67
N TYR A 240 5.15 -11.22 8.93
CA TYR A 240 4.01 -10.76 8.16
C TYR A 240 4.14 -9.28 7.83
N PHE A 241 3.55 -8.86 6.73
CA PHE A 241 3.49 -7.46 6.34
C PHE A 241 2.11 -7.10 5.82
N MET A 242 1.74 -5.84 6.00
CA MET A 242 0.40 -5.37 5.70
C MET A 242 0.16 -5.30 4.19
N ALA A 243 -0.89 -5.95 3.73
CA ALA A 243 -1.35 -5.92 2.35
C ALA A 243 -2.85 -5.67 2.27
N VAL A 244 -3.29 -4.94 1.25
CA VAL A 244 -4.69 -4.90 0.83
C VAL A 244 -4.87 -5.75 -0.41
N CYS A 245 -5.76 -6.73 -0.35
CA CYS A 245 -5.97 -7.74 -1.38
C CYS A 245 -7.31 -7.51 -2.06
N PHE A 246 -7.31 -7.31 -3.38
CA PHE A 246 -8.53 -7.12 -4.20
C PHE A 246 -8.74 -8.31 -5.12
N GLN A 247 -10.01 -8.62 -5.41
CA GLN A 247 -10.34 -9.59 -6.46
C GLN A 247 -9.94 -9.04 -7.83
N ALA A 248 -9.45 -9.92 -8.70
CA ALA A 248 -8.97 -9.53 -10.03
C ALA A 248 -10.05 -8.81 -10.87
N SER A 249 -11.30 -9.25 -10.79
CA SER A 249 -12.43 -8.64 -11.52
C SER A 249 -12.79 -7.23 -11.05
N GLN A 250 -12.40 -6.83 -9.84
CA GLN A 250 -12.62 -5.47 -9.32
C GLN A 250 -11.58 -4.48 -9.80
N LEU A 251 -10.46 -4.96 -10.30
CA LEU A 251 -9.36 -4.11 -10.75
C LEU A 251 -9.58 -3.61 -12.17
N THR A 252 -9.01 -2.46 -12.46
CA THR A 252 -8.93 -1.89 -13.81
C THR A 252 -7.46 -1.71 -14.16
N ILE A 253 -7.06 -2.30 -15.27
CA ILE A 253 -5.75 -2.03 -15.85
C ILE A 253 -5.87 -0.75 -16.65
N LEU A 254 -5.14 0.28 -16.22
CA LEU A 254 -5.06 1.55 -16.94
C LEU A 254 -3.89 1.50 -17.92
N ASP A 255 -4.04 2.24 -19.02
CA ASP A 255 -2.97 2.39 -20.01
C ASP A 255 -1.77 3.09 -19.38
N TYR A 256 -0.58 2.54 -19.61
CA TYR A 256 0.66 3.20 -19.20
C TYR A 256 1.22 4.02 -20.36
N ASN A 257 0.63 5.16 -20.60
CA ASN A 257 0.95 6.03 -21.73
C ASN A 257 2.35 6.65 -21.60
N ARG A 258 3.04 6.76 -22.72
CA ARG A 258 4.31 7.47 -22.83
C ARG A 258 4.09 8.80 -23.53
N VAL A 259 4.54 9.88 -22.91
CA VAL A 259 4.54 11.22 -23.49
C VAL A 259 5.94 11.52 -24.01
N VAL A 260 6.04 11.87 -25.28
CA VAL A 260 7.30 12.26 -25.91
C VAL A 260 7.29 13.77 -26.05
N THR A 261 8.19 14.45 -25.36
CA THR A 261 8.28 15.91 -25.33
C THR A 261 9.22 16.47 -26.39
N ASP A 262 10.14 15.65 -26.91
CA ASP A 262 11.12 16.00 -27.95
C ASP A 262 11.22 14.86 -28.95
N LEU A 263 11.00 15.18 -30.22
CA LEU A 263 11.10 14.21 -31.31
C LEU A 263 12.51 14.08 -31.90
N ASN A 264 13.53 14.62 -31.23
CA ASN A 264 14.95 14.55 -31.65
C ASN A 264 15.17 14.97 -33.11
N GLY A 265 14.56 16.08 -33.50
CA GLY A 265 14.67 16.67 -34.86
C GLY A 265 13.79 16.01 -35.92
N TYR A 266 13.02 14.96 -35.58
CA TYR A 266 12.03 14.42 -36.52
C TYR A 266 10.79 15.33 -36.60
N SER A 267 10.18 15.36 -37.78
CA SER A 267 8.78 15.76 -37.86
C SER A 267 7.87 14.69 -37.24
N SER A 268 6.64 15.00 -36.86
CA SER A 268 5.69 14.02 -36.35
C SER A 268 5.49 12.85 -37.32
N GLU A 269 5.43 13.14 -38.64
CA GLU A 269 5.27 12.16 -39.68
C GLU A 269 6.50 11.23 -39.79
N ASP A 270 7.72 11.78 -39.79
CA ASP A 270 8.94 11.00 -39.87
C ASP A 270 9.18 10.18 -38.59
N PHE A 271 8.76 10.68 -37.43
CA PHE A 271 8.81 9.95 -36.19
C PHE A 271 7.91 8.70 -36.23
N LEU A 272 6.67 8.84 -36.72
CA LEU A 272 5.76 7.70 -36.89
C LEU A 272 6.33 6.67 -37.89
N LYS A 273 6.87 7.11 -39.04
CA LYS A 273 7.56 6.24 -40.00
C LYS A 273 8.77 5.51 -39.37
N ALA A 274 9.49 6.18 -38.47
CA ALA A 274 10.59 5.54 -37.77
C ALA A 274 10.11 4.48 -36.77
N LEU A 275 8.98 4.70 -36.10
CA LEU A 275 8.36 3.71 -35.23
C LEU A 275 7.84 2.47 -36.01
N GLU A 276 7.27 2.67 -37.20
CA GLU A 276 6.74 1.59 -38.04
C GLU A 276 7.80 0.56 -38.49
N LYS A 277 9.10 0.91 -38.37
CA LYS A 277 10.17 -0.05 -38.62
C LYS A 277 10.24 -1.19 -37.60
N ASN A 278 9.74 -0.97 -36.41
CA ASN A 278 9.84 -1.90 -35.27
C ASN A 278 8.48 -2.22 -34.63
N PHE A 279 7.43 -1.46 -34.93
CA PHE A 279 6.12 -1.56 -34.31
C PHE A 279 5.02 -1.48 -35.36
N ILE A 280 3.85 -2.03 -35.03
CA ILE A 280 2.62 -1.73 -35.74
C ILE A 280 2.06 -0.45 -35.12
N VAL A 281 1.93 0.61 -35.91
CA VAL A 281 1.41 1.90 -35.47
C VAL A 281 -0.03 2.05 -35.95
N GLU A 282 -0.95 2.21 -35.01
CA GLU A 282 -2.38 2.42 -35.30
C GLU A 282 -2.84 3.75 -34.71
N ASN A 283 -3.51 4.54 -35.50
CA ASN A 283 -4.18 5.73 -35.01
C ASN A 283 -5.54 5.34 -34.42
N LYS A 284 -5.72 5.51 -33.10
CA LYS A 284 -6.98 5.24 -32.40
C LYS A 284 -7.86 6.48 -32.24
N GLY A 285 -7.45 7.64 -32.78
CA GLY A 285 -8.16 8.91 -32.65
C GLY A 285 -7.74 9.68 -31.40
N THR A 286 -8.45 10.74 -31.13
CA THR A 286 -8.39 11.53 -29.89
C THR A 286 -9.71 11.37 -29.18
N ASP A 287 -9.72 10.73 -28.01
CA ASP A 287 -10.87 10.72 -27.10
C ASP A 287 -10.89 12.01 -26.29
#